data_8589a24a80473ba01e23d7ea3d998a61
#
_entry.id   8589a24a80473ba01e23d7ea3d998a61
#
_cell.length_a   1.000
_cell.length_b   1.000
_cell.length_c   1.000
_cell.angle_alpha   90.00
_cell.angle_beta   90.00
_cell.angle_gamma   90.00
#
_symmetry.space_group_name_H-M   'P 1'
#
loop_
_entity.id
_entity.type
_entity.pdbx_description
1 polymer ?
#
loop_
_entity_poly.entity_id
_entity_poly.type
_entity_poly.pdbx_seq_one_letter_code
_entity_poly.pdbx_strand_id
1 'polypeptide(L)'
;EAVKEKLAPHTKTRITTVKVDADNVEDLVALIKEYEPTAVLNVALPYQDLTIMDACLEAGVDYIDTANYEPEDTTDKVWREKYEKRCKEEGFSAYFDYSYQWAYEDKFRNAGLTALLGTGFDPGVTSVYTAYALKHYFDEIHTIDILDCNGGDHGYPFATNFNPEVNLREVSAPGSYWENGKWIEVPAMSIKREYDFPQVGMKDMYLLHHEEIESLAKNIPGVKRIRFFMTFGQSYLTHMKCLEDVGMLSTEPVMHNGQEIVPIQFLKTLLPDPASLGERTVGKTNIGCIFNGVKDGKEKTIYIYNVCDHQECYKEVGSQAISYTTGVPAMIGAMLVCQGIWKKPGVFTTEQFDPDPYMEALNRFGLPWVVDENPATVE
;
A
#
# COMPACT_ATOMS: atom_id res chain seq x y z
N GLU A 1 0.26 15.69 -18.89
CA GLU A 1 -0.46 15.93 -20.14
C GLU A 1 -1.14 14.67 -20.67
N ALA A 2 -0.47 13.50 -20.81
CA ALA A 2 -1.06 12.26 -21.34
C ALA A 2 -2.34 11.81 -20.58
N VAL A 3 -2.33 11.87 -19.25
CA VAL A 3 -3.52 11.55 -18.42
C VAL A 3 -4.66 12.54 -18.69
N LYS A 4 -4.36 13.82 -18.81
CA LYS A 4 -5.35 14.85 -19.14
C LYS A 4 -5.98 14.62 -20.52
N GLU A 5 -5.18 14.30 -21.52
CA GLU A 5 -5.65 13.97 -22.87
C GLU A 5 -6.54 12.72 -22.87
N LYS A 6 -6.13 11.67 -22.15
CA LYS A 6 -6.90 10.43 -21.98
C LYS A 6 -8.25 10.68 -21.33
N LEU A 7 -8.33 11.56 -20.32
CA LEU A 7 -9.56 11.83 -19.57
C LEU A 7 -10.49 12.84 -20.24
N ALA A 8 -9.98 13.70 -21.14
CA ALA A 8 -10.76 14.78 -21.77
C ALA A 8 -12.08 14.33 -22.41
N PRO A 9 -12.19 13.15 -23.07
CA PRO A 9 -13.46 12.68 -23.61
C PRO A 9 -14.47 12.21 -22.55
N HIS A 10 -14.00 11.88 -21.33
CA HIS A 10 -14.76 11.19 -20.31
C HIS A 10 -15.18 12.09 -19.14
N THR A 11 -14.65 13.29 -19.02
CA THR A 11 -14.95 14.19 -17.92
C THR A 11 -15.20 15.64 -18.37
N LYS A 12 -16.07 16.33 -17.62
CA LYS A 12 -16.25 17.78 -17.71
C LYS A 12 -15.42 18.53 -16.66
N THR A 13 -14.72 17.81 -15.79
CA THR A 13 -13.87 18.38 -14.75
C THR A 13 -12.70 19.11 -15.41
N ARG A 14 -12.43 20.33 -14.95
CA ARG A 14 -11.26 21.09 -15.40
C ARG A 14 -10.01 20.42 -14.84
N ILE A 15 -9.14 19.96 -15.73
CA ILE A 15 -7.84 19.37 -15.38
C ILE A 15 -6.75 20.36 -15.81
N THR A 16 -5.92 20.78 -14.87
CA THR A 16 -4.73 21.60 -15.12
C THR A 16 -3.50 20.77 -14.75
N THR A 17 -2.45 20.84 -15.57
CA THR A 17 -1.18 20.15 -15.34
C THR A 17 -0.08 21.19 -15.14
N VAL A 18 0.73 20.99 -14.10
CA VAL A 18 1.88 21.82 -13.77
C VAL A 18 3.06 20.90 -13.48
N LYS A 19 4.24 21.26 -13.99
CA LYS A 19 5.47 20.58 -13.62
C LYS A 19 6.01 21.25 -12.36
N VAL A 20 6.20 20.48 -11.30
CA VAL A 20 6.78 20.91 -10.03
C VAL A 20 7.79 19.87 -9.57
N ASP A 21 8.80 20.30 -8.85
CA ASP A 21 9.72 19.43 -8.12
C ASP A 21 9.11 19.12 -6.75
N ALA A 22 8.74 17.84 -6.52
CA ALA A 22 8.11 17.43 -5.28
C ALA A 22 9.09 17.32 -4.09
N ASP A 23 10.39 17.44 -4.34
CA ASP A 23 11.41 17.56 -3.29
C ASP A 23 11.65 19.01 -2.85
N ASN A 24 11.02 19.98 -3.52
CA ASN A 24 11.14 21.41 -3.20
C ASN A 24 9.87 21.93 -2.50
N VAL A 25 9.95 22.13 -1.18
CA VAL A 25 8.82 22.63 -0.37
C VAL A 25 8.34 24.01 -0.84
N GLU A 26 9.24 24.94 -1.19
CA GLU A 26 8.90 26.30 -1.60
C GLU A 26 8.08 26.31 -2.90
N ASP A 27 8.47 25.48 -3.87
CA ASP A 27 7.75 25.34 -5.15
C ASP A 27 6.35 24.71 -4.93
N LEU A 28 6.26 23.70 -4.08
CA LEU A 28 4.99 23.06 -3.71
C LEU A 28 4.07 24.05 -3.00
N VAL A 29 4.57 24.82 -2.03
CA VAL A 29 3.80 25.84 -1.31
C VAL A 29 3.30 26.92 -2.28
N ALA A 30 4.15 27.39 -3.20
CA ALA A 30 3.75 28.36 -4.20
C ALA A 30 2.62 27.82 -5.10
N LEU A 31 2.73 26.57 -5.53
CA LEU A 31 1.70 25.90 -6.33
C LEU A 31 0.38 25.74 -5.56
N ILE A 32 0.45 25.28 -4.31
CA ILE A 32 -0.73 25.10 -3.46
C ILE A 32 -1.44 26.45 -3.23
N LYS A 33 -0.68 27.52 -2.94
CA LYS A 33 -1.23 28.87 -2.75
C LYS A 33 -1.83 29.47 -4.05
N GLU A 34 -1.29 29.13 -5.22
CA GLU A 34 -1.84 29.56 -6.51
C GLU A 34 -3.20 28.92 -6.83
N TYR A 35 -3.33 27.61 -6.53
CA TYR A 35 -4.55 26.86 -6.89
C TYR A 35 -5.55 26.70 -5.76
N GLU A 36 -5.18 26.99 -4.52
CA GLU A 36 -6.02 26.91 -3.31
C GLU A 36 -6.84 25.61 -3.22
N PRO A 37 -6.20 24.41 -3.32
CA PRO A 37 -6.93 23.14 -3.27
C PRO A 37 -7.49 22.89 -1.86
N THR A 38 -8.55 22.07 -1.77
CA THR A 38 -9.10 21.59 -0.49
C THR A 38 -8.15 20.59 0.18
N ALA A 39 -7.49 19.76 -0.61
CA ALA A 39 -6.53 18.75 -0.14
C ALA A 39 -5.49 18.46 -1.22
N VAL A 40 -4.35 17.92 -0.80
CA VAL A 40 -3.32 17.35 -1.67
C VAL A 40 -3.38 15.84 -1.54
N LEU A 41 -3.57 15.14 -2.67
CA LEU A 41 -3.47 13.68 -2.76
C LEU A 41 -2.13 13.32 -3.41
N ASN A 42 -1.24 12.72 -2.62
CA ASN A 42 0.02 12.18 -3.10
C ASN A 42 -0.17 10.74 -3.58
N VAL A 43 0.03 10.52 -4.86
CA VAL A 43 0.03 9.20 -5.52
C VAL A 43 1.34 8.98 -6.29
N ALA A 44 2.39 9.70 -5.90
CA ALA A 44 3.75 9.52 -6.37
C ALA A 44 4.47 8.43 -5.58
N LEU A 45 5.78 8.37 -5.67
CA LEU A 45 6.58 7.46 -4.86
C LEU A 45 6.65 7.95 -3.39
N PRO A 46 6.90 7.05 -2.42
CA PRO A 46 6.86 7.38 -0.99
C PRO A 46 8.01 8.32 -0.54
N TYR A 47 8.99 8.55 -1.39
CA TYR A 47 10.17 9.39 -1.08
C TYR A 47 9.81 10.85 -0.80
N GLN A 48 8.74 11.37 -1.40
CA GLN A 48 8.33 12.77 -1.32
C GLN A 48 7.29 13.06 -0.22
N ASP A 49 6.83 12.05 0.52
CA ASP A 49 5.74 12.19 1.50
C ASP A 49 5.99 13.32 2.49
N LEU A 50 7.18 13.33 3.13
CA LEU A 50 7.48 14.33 4.16
C LEU A 50 7.60 15.75 3.59
N THR A 51 8.18 15.89 2.39
CA THR A 51 8.31 17.17 1.71
C THR A 51 6.93 17.74 1.35
N ILE A 52 6.03 16.89 0.87
CA ILE A 52 4.65 17.29 0.55
C ILE A 52 3.87 17.58 1.85
N MET A 53 4.06 16.81 2.93
CA MET A 53 3.45 17.07 4.24
C MET A 53 3.90 18.44 4.80
N ASP A 54 5.18 18.79 4.70
CA ASP A 54 5.68 20.11 5.11
C ASP A 54 5.04 21.23 4.28
N ALA A 55 4.91 21.06 2.96
CA ALA A 55 4.25 22.03 2.09
C ALA A 55 2.76 22.19 2.42
N CYS A 56 2.06 21.09 2.72
CA CYS A 56 0.66 21.11 3.13
C CYS A 56 0.47 21.87 4.45
N LEU A 57 1.33 21.65 5.43
CA LEU A 57 1.31 22.38 6.70
C LEU A 57 1.53 23.87 6.51
N GLU A 58 2.54 24.28 5.71
CA GLU A 58 2.82 25.70 5.47
C GLU A 58 1.71 26.40 4.69
N ALA A 59 1.11 25.69 3.74
CA ALA A 59 0.02 26.24 2.92
C ALA A 59 -1.38 26.13 3.57
N GLY A 60 -1.53 25.34 4.65
CA GLY A 60 -2.78 25.19 5.38
C GLY A 60 -3.81 24.30 4.69
N VAL A 61 -3.38 23.18 4.07
CA VAL A 61 -4.24 22.22 3.35
C VAL A 61 -4.09 20.79 3.89
N ASP A 62 -5.14 19.98 3.74
CA ASP A 62 -5.12 18.58 4.16
C ASP A 62 -4.19 17.74 3.25
N TYR A 63 -3.58 16.72 3.83
CA TYR A 63 -2.67 15.78 3.15
C TYR A 63 -3.27 14.39 3.07
N ILE A 64 -3.04 13.69 1.97
CA ILE A 64 -3.51 12.31 1.75
C ILE A 64 -2.46 11.57 0.94
N ASP A 65 -2.18 10.30 1.29
CA ASP A 65 -1.29 9.42 0.50
C ASP A 65 -1.83 7.98 0.39
N THR A 66 -1.07 7.13 -0.28
CA THR A 66 -1.42 5.71 -0.52
C THR A 66 -0.38 4.73 0.02
N ALA A 67 0.69 5.21 0.64
CA ALA A 67 1.78 4.40 1.19
C ALA A 67 2.45 5.16 2.34
N ASN A 68 3.36 4.52 3.06
CA ASN A 68 4.17 5.18 4.07
C ASN A 68 5.47 5.75 3.48
N TYR A 69 6.05 6.73 4.17
CA TYR A 69 7.33 7.33 3.78
C TYR A 69 8.48 6.31 3.78
N GLU A 70 9.28 6.40 2.75
CA GLU A 70 10.56 5.71 2.64
C GLU A 70 11.66 6.69 2.19
N PRO A 71 12.84 6.74 2.82
CA PRO A 71 13.93 7.57 2.32
C PRO A 71 14.45 7.03 0.99
N GLU A 72 14.64 7.91 0.03
CA GLU A 72 15.18 7.56 -1.30
C GLU A 72 16.62 7.02 -1.21
N ASP A 73 17.43 7.61 -0.33
CA ASP A 73 18.82 7.21 -0.11
C ASP A 73 18.94 6.37 1.17
N THR A 74 18.86 5.05 1.02
CA THR A 74 19.10 4.10 2.12
C THR A 74 20.57 3.99 2.52
N THR A 75 21.49 4.66 1.80
CA THR A 75 22.90 4.77 2.17
C THR A 75 23.16 5.95 3.11
N ASP A 76 22.16 6.85 3.29
CA ASP A 76 22.27 7.94 4.25
C ASP A 76 22.59 7.43 5.64
N LYS A 77 23.72 7.88 6.19
CA LYS A 77 24.26 7.37 7.43
C LYS A 77 23.37 7.68 8.64
N VAL A 78 22.79 8.88 8.67
CA VAL A 78 21.96 9.33 9.81
C VAL A 78 20.65 8.55 9.83
N TRP A 79 20.05 8.35 8.65
CA TRP A 79 18.85 7.52 8.52
C TRP A 79 19.14 6.07 8.92
N ARG A 80 20.22 5.47 8.41
CA ARG A 80 20.62 4.09 8.72
C ARG A 80 20.84 3.88 10.22
N GLU A 81 21.54 4.78 10.89
CA GLU A 81 21.74 4.69 12.34
C GLU A 81 20.42 4.74 13.13
N LYS A 82 19.49 5.59 12.72
CA LYS A 82 18.14 5.67 13.30
C LYS A 82 17.35 4.38 13.08
N TYR A 83 17.34 3.90 11.86
CA TYR A 83 16.64 2.68 11.44
C TYR A 83 17.18 1.45 12.18
N GLU A 84 18.51 1.25 12.18
CA GLU A 84 19.14 0.14 12.89
C GLU A 84 18.87 0.17 14.39
N LYS A 85 18.84 1.35 14.99
CA LYS A 85 18.49 1.52 16.41
C LYS A 85 17.05 1.07 16.66
N ARG A 86 16.09 1.51 15.84
CA ARG A 86 14.70 1.12 15.95
C ARG A 86 14.52 -0.38 15.75
N CYS A 87 15.11 -0.96 14.70
CA CYS A 87 15.06 -2.39 14.47
C CYS A 87 15.53 -3.21 15.66
N LYS A 88 16.61 -2.76 16.31
CA LYS A 88 17.16 -3.40 17.51
C LYS A 88 16.23 -3.27 18.71
N GLU A 89 15.56 -2.13 18.88
CA GLU A 89 14.63 -1.87 20.00
C GLU A 89 13.32 -2.66 19.83
N GLU A 90 12.82 -2.76 18.61
CA GLU A 90 11.53 -3.41 18.29
C GLU A 90 11.69 -4.86 17.82
N GLY A 91 12.90 -5.28 17.43
CA GLY A 91 13.21 -6.65 17.05
C GLY A 91 12.80 -7.03 15.62
N PHE A 92 12.78 -6.05 14.71
CA PHE A 92 12.52 -6.30 13.28
C PHE A 92 13.44 -5.45 12.39
N SER A 93 13.46 -5.69 11.09
CA SER A 93 14.32 -5.04 10.10
C SER A 93 13.61 -4.62 8.82
N ALA A 94 12.33 -4.32 8.88
CA ALA A 94 11.59 -3.80 7.74
C ALA A 94 12.01 -2.37 7.38
N TYR A 95 12.00 -2.04 6.09
CA TYR A 95 12.31 -0.71 5.59
C TYR A 95 11.12 0.26 5.66
N PHE A 96 9.90 -0.24 5.72
CA PHE A 96 8.66 0.53 5.77
C PHE A 96 8.35 0.95 7.20
N ASP A 97 8.00 2.24 7.38
CA ASP A 97 7.88 2.80 8.73
C ASP A 97 7.00 4.06 8.76
N TYR A 98 5.83 3.95 9.38
CA TYR A 98 4.95 5.09 9.61
C TYR A 98 5.47 6.10 10.65
N SER A 99 6.49 5.78 11.45
CA SER A 99 6.93 6.65 12.54
C SER A 99 7.36 8.03 12.07
N TYR A 100 7.89 8.15 10.85
CA TYR A 100 8.25 9.42 10.24
C TYR A 100 7.04 10.34 10.05
N GLN A 101 5.96 9.80 9.52
CA GLN A 101 4.73 10.55 9.27
C GLN A 101 3.94 10.77 10.56
N TRP A 102 3.90 9.80 11.48
CA TRP A 102 3.29 9.99 12.80
C TRP A 102 3.99 11.06 13.64
N ALA A 103 5.26 11.35 13.41
CA ALA A 103 5.95 12.47 14.06
C ALA A 103 5.35 13.84 13.71
N TYR A 104 4.52 13.93 12.68
CA TYR A 104 3.79 15.13 12.28
C TYR A 104 2.46 15.32 13.01
N GLU A 105 2.04 14.38 13.85
CA GLU A 105 0.73 14.37 14.52
C GLU A 105 0.43 15.72 15.22
N ASP A 106 1.35 16.21 16.06
CA ASP A 106 1.14 17.48 16.76
C ASP A 106 1.12 18.69 15.83
N LYS A 107 1.89 18.67 14.74
CA LYS A 107 1.92 19.75 13.75
C LYS A 107 0.56 19.85 13.05
N PHE A 108 0.04 18.73 12.51
CA PHE A 108 -1.27 18.69 11.84
C PHE A 108 -2.42 19.00 12.81
N ARG A 109 -2.37 18.46 14.03
CA ARG A 109 -3.36 18.74 15.08
C ARG A 109 -3.43 20.23 15.42
N ASN A 110 -2.29 20.88 15.65
CA ASN A 110 -2.22 22.29 16.00
C ASN A 110 -2.62 23.21 14.83
N ALA A 111 -2.38 22.78 13.59
CA ALA A 111 -2.80 23.50 12.40
C ALA A 111 -4.30 23.31 12.08
N GLY A 112 -5.00 22.39 12.74
CA GLY A 112 -6.39 22.06 12.45
C GLY A 112 -6.57 21.27 11.15
N LEU A 113 -5.51 20.62 10.65
CA LEU A 113 -5.46 19.91 9.38
C LEU A 113 -5.50 18.39 9.59
N THR A 114 -5.96 17.68 8.57
CA THR A 114 -5.97 16.21 8.51
C THR A 114 -4.85 15.72 7.60
N ALA A 115 -4.06 14.75 8.07
CA ALA A 115 -3.27 13.87 7.21
C ALA A 115 -3.88 12.47 7.24
N LEU A 116 -4.34 11.98 6.09
CA LEU A 116 -4.84 10.62 5.91
C LEU A 116 -3.78 9.79 5.20
N LEU A 117 -3.25 8.79 5.90
CA LEU A 117 -2.16 7.94 5.41
C LEU A 117 -2.67 6.61 4.88
N GLY A 118 -2.00 6.11 3.84
CA GLY A 118 -2.18 4.78 3.34
C GLY A 118 -3.59 4.49 2.83
N THR A 119 -4.21 5.39 2.05
CA THR A 119 -5.54 5.14 1.46
C THR A 119 -5.43 4.48 0.08
N GLY A 120 -4.67 3.38 0.00
CA GLY A 120 -4.63 2.45 -1.13
C GLY A 120 -5.54 1.25 -0.91
N PHE A 121 -5.14 0.08 -1.43
CA PHE A 121 -5.85 -1.15 -1.10
C PHE A 121 -5.22 -1.82 0.13
N ASP A 122 -3.96 -2.12 0.04
CA ASP A 122 -3.05 -2.58 1.08
C ASP A 122 -1.76 -1.69 1.00
N PRO A 123 -1.64 -0.75 1.94
CA PRO A 123 -2.55 -0.36 3.01
C PRO A 123 -3.79 0.41 2.51
N GLY A 124 -4.87 0.37 3.29
CA GLY A 124 -6.06 1.20 3.08
C GLY A 124 -7.35 0.42 3.18
N VAL A 125 -7.79 -0.25 2.11
CA VAL A 125 -9.04 -1.05 2.13
C VAL A 125 -8.94 -2.18 3.16
N THR A 126 -7.80 -2.86 3.28
CA THR A 126 -7.55 -3.90 4.30
C THR A 126 -7.72 -3.37 5.72
N SER A 127 -7.25 -2.15 5.98
CA SER A 127 -7.44 -1.46 7.26
C SER A 127 -8.89 -1.04 7.48
N VAL A 128 -9.60 -0.58 6.44
CA VAL A 128 -11.05 -0.29 6.51
C VAL A 128 -11.85 -1.57 6.73
N TYR A 129 -11.50 -2.70 6.08
CA TYR A 129 -12.13 -4.00 6.35
C TYR A 129 -11.96 -4.40 7.82
N THR A 130 -10.81 -4.11 8.41
CA THR A 130 -10.55 -4.39 9.82
C THR A 130 -11.46 -3.55 10.74
N ALA A 131 -11.57 -2.24 10.49
CA ALA A 131 -12.48 -1.37 11.23
C ALA A 131 -13.95 -1.78 11.05
N TYR A 132 -14.33 -2.18 9.83
CA TYR A 132 -15.68 -2.65 9.51
C TYR A 132 -16.00 -3.98 10.21
N ALA A 133 -15.06 -4.92 10.19
CA ALA A 133 -15.19 -6.19 10.90
C ALA A 133 -15.36 -5.96 12.42
N LEU A 134 -14.52 -5.12 13.02
CA LEU A 134 -14.61 -4.77 14.42
C LEU A 134 -15.95 -4.11 14.79
N LYS A 135 -16.43 -3.20 13.95
CA LYS A 135 -17.72 -2.50 14.20
C LYS A 135 -18.93 -3.42 14.09
N HIS A 136 -18.98 -4.31 13.10
CA HIS A 136 -20.20 -5.05 12.74
C HIS A 136 -20.20 -6.52 13.11
N TYR A 137 -19.02 -7.17 13.18
CA TYR A 137 -18.91 -8.62 13.29
C TYR A 137 -18.25 -9.11 14.57
N PHE A 138 -17.46 -8.28 15.25
CA PHE A 138 -16.69 -8.69 16.42
C PHE A 138 -16.85 -7.74 17.60
N ASP A 139 -16.75 -8.28 18.80
CA ASP A 139 -16.52 -7.51 20.03
C ASP A 139 -15.02 -7.34 20.26
N GLU A 140 -14.21 -8.33 19.82
CA GLU A 140 -12.76 -8.34 19.89
C GLU A 140 -12.18 -9.15 18.72
N ILE A 141 -11.23 -8.58 17.96
CA ILE A 141 -10.47 -9.27 16.93
C ILE A 141 -9.16 -9.78 17.53
N HIS A 142 -8.92 -11.10 17.41
CA HIS A 142 -7.71 -11.73 17.92
C HIS A 142 -6.63 -11.88 16.86
N THR A 143 -6.99 -12.26 15.64
CA THR A 143 -6.03 -12.42 14.55
C THR A 143 -6.54 -11.82 13.26
N ILE A 144 -5.59 -11.30 12.47
CA ILE A 144 -5.81 -10.75 11.14
C ILE A 144 -4.79 -11.39 10.21
N ASP A 145 -5.26 -12.10 9.19
CA ASP A 145 -4.43 -12.57 8.10
C ASP A 145 -4.85 -11.81 6.83
N ILE A 146 -3.96 -10.95 6.35
CA ILE A 146 -4.16 -10.14 5.14
C ILE A 146 -3.64 -10.95 3.96
N LEU A 147 -4.46 -11.13 2.95
CA LEU A 147 -4.15 -11.96 1.79
C LEU A 147 -4.24 -11.10 0.53
N ASP A 148 -3.10 -10.86 -0.12
CA ASP A 148 -3.02 -10.22 -1.43
C ASP A 148 -2.75 -11.26 -2.52
N CYS A 149 -3.75 -11.53 -3.32
CA CYS A 149 -3.65 -12.44 -4.44
C CYS A 149 -3.82 -11.71 -5.77
N ASN A 150 -2.74 -11.71 -6.56
CA ASN A 150 -2.81 -11.40 -7.97
C ASN A 150 -2.73 -12.70 -8.79
N GLY A 151 -3.89 -13.20 -9.26
CA GLY A 151 -3.99 -14.35 -10.16
C GLY A 151 -3.87 -13.98 -11.63
N GLY A 152 -3.45 -12.76 -11.96
CA GLY A 152 -3.28 -12.30 -13.33
C GLY A 152 -2.07 -12.89 -14.03
N ASP A 153 -2.20 -13.07 -15.35
CA ASP A 153 -1.12 -13.47 -16.26
C ASP A 153 -0.95 -12.40 -17.35
N HIS A 154 0.20 -11.75 -17.36
CA HIS A 154 0.60 -10.75 -18.36
C HIS A 154 1.44 -11.34 -19.50
N GLY A 155 1.76 -12.64 -19.46
CA GLY A 155 2.49 -13.37 -20.51
C GLY A 155 3.99 -13.07 -20.61
N TYR A 156 4.58 -12.26 -19.70
CA TYR A 156 6.04 -12.11 -19.60
C TYR A 156 6.61 -13.15 -18.64
N PRO A 157 7.81 -13.70 -18.91
CA PRO A 157 8.50 -14.59 -17.97
C PRO A 157 8.76 -13.95 -16.61
N PHE A 158 9.04 -12.63 -16.63
CA PHE A 158 9.28 -11.82 -15.45
C PHE A 158 8.88 -10.36 -15.70
N ALA A 159 8.03 -9.83 -14.86
CA ALA A 159 7.63 -8.42 -14.79
C ALA A 159 7.02 -8.14 -13.42
N THR A 160 6.94 -6.88 -13.05
CA THR A 160 6.30 -6.42 -11.82
C THR A 160 5.01 -5.65 -12.15
N ASN A 161 3.99 -5.76 -11.32
CA ASN A 161 2.69 -5.13 -11.58
C ASN A 161 2.61 -3.67 -11.11
N PHE A 162 3.57 -3.21 -10.32
CA PHE A 162 3.76 -1.84 -9.88
C PHE A 162 5.26 -1.48 -9.93
N ASN A 163 5.70 -0.40 -9.32
CA ASN A 163 7.08 0.07 -9.40
C ASN A 163 8.09 -1.06 -9.18
N PRO A 164 8.94 -1.37 -10.18
CA PRO A 164 9.82 -2.54 -10.11
C PRO A 164 10.80 -2.50 -8.92
N GLU A 165 11.34 -1.33 -8.61
CA GLU A 165 12.28 -1.17 -7.51
C GLU A 165 11.62 -1.44 -6.15
N VAL A 166 10.45 -0.84 -5.91
CA VAL A 166 9.69 -1.06 -4.68
C VAL A 166 9.34 -2.53 -4.53
N ASN A 167 8.76 -3.15 -5.58
CA ASN A 167 8.40 -4.57 -5.55
C ASN A 167 9.60 -5.49 -5.29
N LEU A 168 10.71 -5.27 -5.99
CA LEU A 168 11.90 -6.13 -5.86
C LEU A 168 12.53 -6.01 -4.46
N ARG A 169 12.56 -4.81 -3.87
CA ARG A 169 13.08 -4.59 -2.51
C ARG A 169 12.17 -5.20 -1.45
N GLU A 170 10.87 -5.01 -1.57
CA GLU A 170 9.87 -5.60 -0.68
C GLU A 170 9.98 -7.12 -0.62
N VAL A 171 10.01 -7.79 -1.78
CA VAL A 171 10.09 -9.25 -1.86
C VAL A 171 11.45 -9.80 -1.39
N SER A 172 12.54 -9.02 -1.51
CA SER A 172 13.88 -9.41 -1.04
C SER A 172 14.10 -9.15 0.45
N ALA A 173 13.28 -8.30 1.06
CA ALA A 173 13.41 -7.95 2.47
C ALA A 173 13.01 -9.13 3.38
N PRO A 174 13.55 -9.22 4.61
CA PRO A 174 13.03 -10.11 5.62
C PRO A 174 11.54 -9.90 5.83
N GLY A 175 10.78 -10.99 5.93
CA GLY A 175 9.39 -10.94 6.33
C GLY A 175 9.25 -10.61 7.81
N SER A 176 8.23 -9.88 8.19
CA SER A 176 7.91 -9.69 9.60
C SER A 176 6.42 -9.63 9.84
N TYR A 177 5.99 -10.06 11.03
CA TYR A 177 4.61 -10.04 11.45
C TYR A 177 4.48 -9.71 12.93
N TRP A 178 3.30 -9.28 13.35
CA TRP A 178 3.01 -8.98 14.75
C TRP A 178 2.42 -10.20 15.46
N GLU A 179 2.97 -10.56 16.62
CA GLU A 179 2.44 -11.61 17.44
C GLU A 179 2.64 -11.35 18.94
N ASN A 180 1.55 -11.36 19.72
CA ASN A 180 1.54 -11.24 21.19
C ASN A 180 2.37 -10.04 21.71
N GLY A 181 2.22 -8.88 21.09
CA GLY A 181 2.90 -7.65 21.50
C GLY A 181 4.34 -7.54 21.01
N LYS A 182 4.77 -8.34 20.02
CA LYS A 182 6.13 -8.35 19.50
C LYS A 182 6.14 -8.50 18.00
N TRP A 183 7.14 -7.88 17.37
CA TRP A 183 7.52 -8.18 16.01
C TRP A 183 8.30 -9.49 15.94
N ILE A 184 7.95 -10.33 14.98
CA ILE A 184 8.65 -11.57 14.66
C ILE A 184 9.21 -11.42 13.25
N GLU A 185 10.54 -11.45 13.14
CA GLU A 185 11.22 -11.41 11.85
C GLU A 185 11.55 -12.82 11.38
N VAL A 186 11.41 -13.04 10.07
CA VAL A 186 11.75 -14.30 9.39
C VAL A 186 12.53 -14.01 8.11
N PRO A 187 13.37 -14.95 7.62
CA PRO A 187 14.05 -14.76 6.35
C PRO A 187 13.06 -14.49 5.21
N ALA A 188 13.48 -13.71 4.22
CA ALA A 188 12.67 -13.40 3.05
C ALA A 188 12.07 -14.68 2.42
N MET A 189 10.79 -14.63 2.09
CA MET A 189 10.05 -15.72 1.42
C MET A 189 10.08 -17.09 2.12
N SER A 190 10.47 -17.16 3.41
CA SER A 190 10.68 -18.43 4.13
C SER A 190 9.38 -19.08 4.61
N ILE A 191 8.32 -18.33 4.81
CA ILE A 191 7.02 -18.87 5.20
C ILE A 191 6.09 -18.85 3.98
N LYS A 192 5.78 -20.06 3.51
CA LYS A 192 4.88 -20.32 2.39
C LYS A 192 3.58 -20.95 2.91
N ARG A 193 2.44 -20.56 2.33
CA ARG A 193 1.13 -21.19 2.54
C ARG A 193 0.44 -21.37 1.19
N GLU A 194 -0.53 -22.29 1.14
CA GLU A 194 -1.45 -22.43 0.02
C GLU A 194 -2.84 -21.97 0.46
N TYR A 195 -3.55 -21.28 -0.42
CA TYR A 195 -4.92 -20.86 -0.17
C TYR A 195 -5.77 -20.95 -1.44
N ASP A 196 -7.02 -21.40 -1.29
CA ASP A 196 -8.00 -21.45 -2.38
C ASP A 196 -8.77 -20.13 -2.42
N PHE A 197 -8.26 -19.19 -3.23
CA PHE A 197 -8.82 -17.84 -3.33
C PHE A 197 -10.14 -17.87 -4.12
N PRO A 198 -11.23 -17.36 -3.56
CA PRO A 198 -12.51 -17.26 -4.29
C PRO A 198 -12.35 -16.63 -5.67
N GLN A 199 -12.86 -17.31 -6.71
CA GLN A 199 -12.81 -16.93 -8.13
C GLN A 199 -11.41 -16.89 -8.78
N VAL A 200 -10.34 -17.20 -8.04
CA VAL A 200 -8.96 -17.29 -8.57
C VAL A 200 -8.46 -18.73 -8.50
N GLY A 201 -8.82 -19.47 -7.45
CA GLY A 201 -8.37 -20.84 -7.21
C GLY A 201 -7.12 -20.92 -6.35
N MET A 202 -6.57 -22.14 -6.24
CA MET A 202 -5.42 -22.44 -5.39
C MET A 202 -4.17 -21.69 -5.82
N LYS A 203 -3.56 -20.98 -4.88
CA LYS A 203 -2.30 -20.25 -5.08
C LYS A 203 -1.36 -20.44 -3.91
N ASP A 204 -0.06 -20.41 -4.24
CA ASP A 204 1.01 -20.26 -3.26
C ASP A 204 1.11 -18.78 -2.85
N MET A 205 1.16 -18.52 -1.55
CA MET A 205 1.38 -17.20 -0.99
C MET A 205 2.51 -17.22 0.03
N TYR A 206 3.18 -16.10 0.19
CA TYR A 206 4.38 -15.98 1.01
C TYR A 206 4.22 -14.83 2.00
N LEU A 207 4.70 -15.04 3.23
CA LEU A 207 4.67 -14.02 4.26
C LEU A 207 5.70 -12.93 3.95
N LEU A 208 5.24 -11.69 3.94
CA LEU A 208 6.05 -10.49 3.81
C LEU A 208 5.81 -9.56 5.01
N HIS A 209 6.68 -8.57 5.17
CA HIS A 209 6.33 -7.37 5.92
C HIS A 209 5.44 -6.47 5.06
N HIS A 210 4.47 -5.81 5.67
CA HIS A 210 3.67 -4.78 5.00
C HIS A 210 3.21 -3.72 6.00
N GLU A 211 3.09 -2.47 5.54
CA GLU A 211 2.98 -1.31 6.43
C GLU A 211 1.70 -1.27 7.27
N GLU A 212 0.57 -1.80 6.79
CA GLU A 212 -0.65 -1.82 7.60
C GLU A 212 -0.56 -2.70 8.84
N ILE A 213 0.37 -3.66 8.90
CA ILE A 213 0.60 -4.43 10.12
C ILE A 213 0.96 -3.49 11.27
N GLU A 214 1.76 -2.45 10.99
CA GLU A 214 2.21 -1.48 11.98
C GLU A 214 1.04 -0.64 12.52
N SER A 215 0.22 -0.12 11.63
CA SER A 215 -0.92 0.70 12.00
C SER A 215 -2.02 -0.10 12.71
N LEU A 216 -2.30 -1.31 12.22
CA LEU A 216 -3.30 -2.21 12.85
C LEU A 216 -2.85 -2.70 14.22
N ALA A 217 -1.57 -3.05 14.40
CA ALA A 217 -1.02 -3.43 15.71
C ALA A 217 -1.13 -2.30 16.75
N LYS A 218 -1.01 -1.05 16.29
CA LYS A 218 -1.14 0.14 17.13
C LYS A 218 -2.59 0.48 17.45
N ASN A 219 -3.50 0.36 16.46
CA ASN A 219 -4.84 0.93 16.53
C ASN A 219 -5.95 -0.07 16.86
N ILE A 220 -5.72 -1.40 16.70
CA ILE A 220 -6.74 -2.43 16.98
C ILE A 220 -6.52 -3.02 18.37
N PRO A 221 -7.41 -2.72 19.33
CA PRO A 221 -7.27 -3.23 20.69
C PRO A 221 -7.37 -4.75 20.76
N GLY A 222 -6.50 -5.38 21.55
CA GLY A 222 -6.59 -6.82 21.85
C GLY A 222 -6.09 -7.75 20.75
N VAL A 223 -5.66 -7.25 19.61
CA VAL A 223 -5.13 -8.07 18.52
C VAL A 223 -3.86 -8.81 18.98
N LYS A 224 -3.82 -10.10 18.71
CA LYS A 224 -2.73 -11.01 19.13
C LYS A 224 -1.80 -11.37 18.00
N ARG A 225 -2.28 -11.41 16.74
CA ARG A 225 -1.47 -11.73 15.57
C ARG A 225 -1.98 -10.99 14.35
N ILE A 226 -1.06 -10.42 13.58
CA ILE A 226 -1.32 -9.82 12.26
C ILE A 226 -0.25 -10.32 11.31
N ARG A 227 -0.66 -10.91 10.17
CA ARG A 227 0.23 -11.40 9.11
C ARG A 227 -0.24 -10.87 7.77
N PHE A 228 0.72 -10.63 6.88
CA PHE A 228 0.46 -10.30 5.49
C PHE A 228 1.06 -11.37 4.56
N PHE A 229 0.30 -11.80 3.58
CA PHE A 229 0.71 -12.78 2.59
C PHE A 229 0.42 -12.26 1.19
N MET A 230 1.40 -12.38 0.30
CA MET A 230 1.28 -12.06 -1.13
C MET A 230 1.57 -13.28 -1.99
N THR A 231 0.87 -13.39 -3.12
CA THR A 231 1.02 -14.52 -4.05
C THR A 231 2.09 -14.24 -5.09
N PHE A 232 2.93 -15.27 -5.36
CA PHE A 232 3.91 -15.22 -6.43
C PHE A 232 3.91 -16.51 -7.25
N GLY A 233 3.99 -16.34 -8.58
CA GLY A 233 4.14 -17.47 -9.49
C GLY A 233 5.56 -18.04 -9.49
N GLN A 234 5.71 -19.33 -9.78
CA GLN A 234 7.02 -20.02 -9.81
C GLN A 234 8.01 -19.38 -10.79
N SER A 235 7.52 -18.90 -11.95
CA SER A 235 8.39 -18.18 -12.91
C SER A 235 9.00 -16.93 -12.28
N TYR A 236 8.16 -16.10 -11.62
CA TYR A 236 8.63 -14.90 -10.92
C TYR A 236 9.70 -15.22 -9.89
N LEU A 237 9.44 -16.20 -9.01
CA LEU A 237 10.38 -16.58 -7.94
C LEU A 237 11.71 -17.11 -8.48
N THR A 238 11.68 -17.88 -9.59
CA THR A 238 12.89 -18.41 -10.22
C THR A 238 13.77 -17.29 -10.78
N HIS A 239 13.17 -16.30 -11.47
CA HIS A 239 13.91 -15.16 -12.00
C HIS A 239 14.42 -14.25 -10.89
N MET A 240 13.57 -13.98 -9.89
CA MET A 240 13.92 -13.19 -8.71
C MET A 240 15.16 -13.76 -8.02
N LYS A 241 15.18 -15.07 -7.75
CA LYS A 241 16.32 -15.75 -7.12
C LYS A 241 17.58 -15.66 -7.98
N CYS A 242 17.48 -15.83 -9.29
CA CYS A 242 18.61 -15.66 -10.19
C CYS A 242 19.19 -14.25 -10.16
N LEU A 243 18.33 -13.22 -10.19
CA LEU A 243 18.74 -11.82 -10.13
C LEU A 243 19.39 -11.47 -8.80
N GLU A 244 18.88 -12.02 -7.70
CA GLU A 244 19.47 -11.89 -6.36
C GLU A 244 20.87 -12.53 -6.32
N ASP A 245 21.00 -13.78 -6.76
CA ASP A 245 22.25 -14.56 -6.73
C ASP A 245 23.38 -13.91 -7.53
N VAL A 246 23.06 -13.17 -8.59
CA VAL A 246 24.06 -12.44 -9.40
C VAL A 246 24.23 -10.97 -8.96
N GLY A 247 23.57 -10.52 -7.89
CA GLY A 247 23.69 -9.19 -7.33
C GLY A 247 22.94 -8.08 -8.09
N MET A 248 22.02 -8.44 -9.01
CA MET A 248 21.25 -7.46 -9.78
C MET A 248 20.19 -6.69 -8.96
N LEU A 249 19.86 -7.17 -7.75
CA LEU A 249 18.95 -6.50 -6.82
C LEU A 249 19.66 -5.54 -5.84
N SER A 250 20.99 -5.41 -5.95
CA SER A 250 21.77 -4.54 -5.06
C SER A 250 21.46 -3.07 -5.31
N THR A 251 21.31 -2.32 -4.21
CA THR A 251 21.26 -0.84 -4.20
C THR A 251 22.66 -0.22 -4.10
N GLU A 252 23.71 -1.02 -3.77
CA GLU A 252 25.07 -0.55 -3.71
C GLU A 252 25.64 -0.36 -5.12
N PRO A 253 26.25 0.79 -5.43
CA PRO A 253 26.78 1.06 -6.76
C PRO A 253 28.01 0.20 -7.10
N VAL A 254 28.12 -0.19 -8.36
CA VAL A 254 29.27 -0.90 -8.93
C VAL A 254 29.91 -0.11 -10.04
N MET A 255 31.25 -0.20 -10.20
CA MET A 255 31.96 0.47 -11.28
C MET A 255 31.98 -0.40 -12.54
N HIS A 256 31.45 0.13 -13.66
CA HIS A 256 31.53 -0.49 -14.98
C HIS A 256 32.09 0.50 -16.01
N ASN A 257 33.25 0.20 -16.60
CA ASN A 257 33.92 1.04 -17.59
C ASN A 257 34.10 2.51 -17.17
N GLY A 258 34.38 2.75 -15.88
CA GLY A 258 34.57 4.09 -15.33
C GLY A 258 33.28 4.86 -15.01
N GLN A 259 32.13 4.23 -15.15
CA GLN A 259 30.81 4.75 -14.74
C GLN A 259 30.29 4.00 -13.53
N GLU A 260 29.67 4.71 -12.62
CA GLU A 260 28.96 4.15 -11.49
C GLU A 260 27.57 3.70 -11.95
N ILE A 261 27.19 2.48 -11.62
CA ILE A 261 25.90 1.87 -11.93
C ILE A 261 25.32 1.25 -10.67
N VAL A 262 24.10 1.61 -10.33
CA VAL A 262 23.31 0.92 -9.29
C VAL A 262 22.57 -0.23 -9.96
N PRO A 263 22.86 -1.52 -9.60
CA PRO A 263 22.33 -2.68 -10.33
C PRO A 263 20.80 -2.71 -10.42
N ILE A 264 20.09 -2.47 -9.32
CA ILE A 264 18.61 -2.50 -9.32
C ILE A 264 18.01 -1.38 -10.20
N GLN A 265 18.65 -0.20 -10.28
CA GLN A 265 18.20 0.89 -11.16
C GLN A 265 18.41 0.55 -12.63
N PHE A 266 19.51 -0.14 -12.95
CA PHE A 266 19.73 -0.63 -14.30
C PHE A 266 18.73 -1.74 -14.67
N LEU A 267 18.47 -2.69 -13.77
CA LEU A 267 17.44 -3.73 -13.96
C LEU A 267 16.06 -3.10 -14.22
N LYS A 268 15.67 -2.11 -13.44
CA LYS A 268 14.41 -1.38 -13.61
C LYS A 268 14.22 -0.83 -15.01
N THR A 269 15.31 -0.37 -15.68
CA THR A 269 15.22 0.14 -17.06
C THR A 269 14.98 -0.96 -18.11
N LEU A 270 15.23 -2.22 -17.78
CA LEU A 270 15.05 -3.37 -18.67
C LEU A 270 13.68 -4.02 -18.53
N LEU A 271 13.02 -3.83 -17.41
CA LEU A 271 11.72 -4.44 -17.14
C LEU A 271 10.59 -3.72 -17.90
N PRO A 272 9.52 -4.44 -18.29
CA PRO A 272 8.33 -3.81 -18.84
C PRO A 272 7.77 -2.75 -17.90
N ASP A 273 7.36 -1.61 -18.44
CA ASP A 273 6.62 -0.62 -17.68
C ASP A 273 5.30 -1.24 -17.18
N PRO A 274 5.03 -1.24 -15.86
CA PRO A 274 3.79 -1.77 -15.29
C PRO A 274 2.51 -1.18 -15.93
N ALA A 275 2.55 0.08 -16.36
CA ALA A 275 1.44 0.71 -17.08
C ALA A 275 1.12 0.04 -18.42
N SER A 276 2.11 -0.60 -19.06
CA SER A 276 1.93 -1.31 -20.32
C SER A 276 1.30 -2.71 -20.19
N LEU A 277 1.17 -3.22 -18.96
CA LEU A 277 0.66 -4.57 -18.71
C LEU A 277 -0.88 -4.65 -18.82
N GLY A 278 -1.60 -3.53 -18.68
CA GLY A 278 -3.06 -3.49 -18.58
C GLY A 278 -3.77 -4.18 -19.74
N GLU A 279 -3.37 -3.92 -20.98
CA GLU A 279 -4.01 -4.47 -22.18
C GLU A 279 -3.92 -6.01 -22.26
N ARG A 280 -2.84 -6.57 -21.73
CA ARG A 280 -2.51 -7.99 -21.90
C ARG A 280 -2.74 -8.86 -20.68
N THR A 281 -2.87 -8.28 -19.50
CA THR A 281 -3.07 -9.05 -18.26
C THR A 281 -4.48 -9.65 -18.23
N VAL A 282 -4.59 -10.95 -18.10
CA VAL A 282 -5.84 -11.69 -17.94
C VAL A 282 -5.89 -12.38 -16.60
N GLY A 283 -7.07 -12.54 -16.03
CA GLY A 283 -7.26 -13.14 -14.71
C GLY A 283 -7.79 -12.13 -13.71
N LYS A 284 -7.74 -12.48 -12.43
CA LYS A 284 -8.36 -11.71 -11.35
C LYS A 284 -7.41 -11.52 -10.19
N THR A 285 -7.61 -10.44 -9.46
CA THR A 285 -7.09 -10.28 -8.09
C THR A 285 -8.14 -10.75 -7.09
N ASN A 286 -7.68 -11.16 -5.91
CA ASN A 286 -8.53 -11.37 -4.73
C ASN A 286 -7.74 -10.87 -3.52
N ILE A 287 -8.15 -9.74 -2.96
CA ILE A 287 -7.44 -9.11 -1.84
C ILE A 287 -8.43 -8.92 -0.70
N GLY A 288 -8.01 -9.31 0.52
CA GLY A 288 -8.87 -9.21 1.68
C GLY A 288 -8.25 -9.68 2.98
N CYS A 289 -9.05 -9.75 4.03
CA CYS A 289 -8.59 -10.07 5.37
C CYS A 289 -9.43 -11.18 6.00
N ILE A 290 -8.77 -12.21 6.52
CA ILE A 290 -9.39 -13.22 7.37
C ILE A 290 -9.25 -12.76 8.82
N PHE A 291 -10.38 -12.60 9.49
CA PHE A 291 -10.46 -12.19 10.87
C PHE A 291 -10.90 -13.36 11.74
N ASN A 292 -10.22 -13.56 12.85
CA ASN A 292 -10.69 -14.45 13.91
C ASN A 292 -10.79 -13.66 15.22
N GLY A 293 -11.86 -13.87 15.97
CA GLY A 293 -12.12 -13.14 17.20
C GLY A 293 -13.35 -13.65 17.92
N VAL A 294 -13.99 -12.79 18.70
CA VAL A 294 -15.17 -13.13 19.52
C VAL A 294 -16.32 -12.17 19.21
N LYS A 295 -17.53 -12.72 19.13
CA LYS A 295 -18.81 -11.99 19.12
C LYS A 295 -19.80 -12.63 20.07
N ASP A 296 -20.35 -11.86 21.00
CA ASP A 296 -21.31 -12.35 22.00
C ASP A 296 -20.79 -13.58 22.76
N GLY A 297 -19.50 -13.60 23.14
CA GLY A 297 -18.82 -14.66 23.83
C GLY A 297 -18.55 -15.94 23.01
N LYS A 298 -18.74 -15.91 21.71
CA LYS A 298 -18.49 -17.04 20.80
C LYS A 298 -17.37 -16.71 19.83
N GLU A 299 -16.52 -17.69 19.57
CA GLU A 299 -15.53 -17.59 18.50
C GLU A 299 -16.21 -17.43 17.15
N LYS A 300 -15.66 -16.54 16.34
CA LYS A 300 -16.13 -16.26 14.99
C LYS A 300 -14.93 -16.06 14.06
N THR A 301 -15.06 -16.55 12.84
CA THR A 301 -14.09 -16.31 11.76
C THR A 301 -14.86 -15.81 10.53
N ILE A 302 -14.38 -14.76 9.89
CA ILE A 302 -14.90 -14.25 8.63
C ILE A 302 -13.77 -13.90 7.69
N TYR A 303 -14.05 -13.90 6.39
CA TYR A 303 -13.19 -13.36 5.35
C TYR A 303 -13.91 -12.21 4.63
N ILE A 304 -13.34 -11.01 4.67
CA ILE A 304 -13.83 -9.87 3.88
C ILE A 304 -12.85 -9.66 2.74
N TYR A 305 -13.33 -9.70 1.50
CA TYR A 305 -12.47 -9.61 0.32
C TYR A 305 -13.15 -8.93 -0.85
N ASN A 306 -12.33 -8.43 -1.77
CA ASN A 306 -12.73 -7.94 -3.10
C ASN A 306 -12.14 -8.85 -4.18
N VAL A 307 -12.86 -9.01 -5.27
CA VAL A 307 -12.38 -9.65 -6.51
C VAL A 307 -12.45 -8.64 -7.65
N CYS A 308 -11.34 -8.45 -8.35
CA CYS A 308 -11.23 -7.50 -9.44
C CYS A 308 -10.68 -8.20 -10.70
N ASP A 309 -11.34 -8.01 -11.85
CA ASP A 309 -10.94 -8.60 -13.12
C ASP A 309 -10.05 -7.63 -13.90
N HIS A 310 -8.85 -8.06 -14.31
CA HIS A 310 -7.89 -7.22 -15.01
C HIS A 310 -8.44 -6.65 -16.32
N GLN A 311 -9.19 -7.45 -17.10
CA GLN A 311 -9.71 -7.02 -18.39
C GLN A 311 -10.91 -6.09 -18.26
N GLU A 312 -11.76 -6.28 -17.24
CA GLU A 312 -12.85 -5.34 -16.96
C GLU A 312 -12.30 -3.99 -16.53
N CYS A 313 -11.30 -3.97 -15.66
CA CYS A 313 -10.59 -2.71 -15.28
C CYS A 313 -9.96 -2.04 -16.49
N TYR A 314 -9.31 -2.81 -17.36
CA TYR A 314 -8.72 -2.26 -18.58
C TYR A 314 -9.74 -1.63 -19.51
N LYS A 315 -10.89 -2.27 -19.70
CA LYS A 315 -12.00 -1.72 -20.50
C LYS A 315 -12.53 -0.41 -19.93
N GLU A 316 -12.61 -0.30 -18.59
CA GLU A 316 -13.17 0.87 -17.92
C GLU A 316 -12.18 2.05 -17.92
N VAL A 317 -10.95 1.82 -17.47
CA VAL A 317 -9.98 2.91 -17.20
C VAL A 317 -8.69 2.80 -18.02
N GLY A 318 -8.50 1.74 -18.83
CA GLY A 318 -7.27 1.49 -19.60
C GLY A 318 -6.05 1.22 -18.71
N SER A 319 -6.28 0.56 -17.57
CA SER A 319 -5.24 0.16 -16.62
C SER A 319 -5.58 -1.21 -16.03
N GLN A 320 -4.57 -1.94 -15.54
CA GLN A 320 -4.76 -3.25 -14.91
C GLN A 320 -5.44 -3.15 -13.54
N ALA A 321 -5.90 -4.29 -13.00
CA ALA A 321 -6.58 -4.35 -11.71
C ALA A 321 -5.73 -3.78 -10.56
N ILE A 322 -4.41 -3.98 -10.54
CA ILE A 322 -3.54 -3.44 -9.48
C ILE A 322 -3.60 -1.90 -9.43
N SER A 323 -3.58 -1.23 -10.59
CA SER A 323 -3.76 0.22 -10.63
C SER A 323 -5.18 0.66 -10.24
N TYR A 324 -6.18 -0.16 -10.57
CA TYR A 324 -7.60 0.11 -10.26
C TYR A 324 -7.85 -0.03 -8.77
N THR A 325 -7.39 -1.13 -8.17
CA THR A 325 -7.54 -1.42 -6.73
C THR A 325 -6.80 -0.42 -5.84
N THR A 326 -5.76 0.26 -6.32
CA THR A 326 -5.09 1.36 -5.60
C THR A 326 -5.76 2.71 -5.86
N GLY A 327 -6.08 3.01 -7.12
CA GLY A 327 -6.57 4.34 -7.51
C GLY A 327 -7.99 4.66 -7.04
N VAL A 328 -8.90 3.68 -7.04
CA VAL A 328 -10.28 3.87 -6.55
C VAL A 328 -10.29 4.16 -5.05
N PRO A 329 -9.61 3.39 -4.19
CA PRO A 329 -9.49 3.71 -2.76
C PRO A 329 -8.87 5.08 -2.48
N ALA A 330 -7.80 5.44 -3.19
CA ALA A 330 -7.19 6.77 -3.07
C ALA A 330 -8.18 7.90 -3.34
N MET A 331 -8.98 7.74 -4.39
CA MET A 331 -10.06 8.67 -4.72
C MET A 331 -11.15 8.69 -3.64
N ILE A 332 -11.53 7.54 -3.08
CA ILE A 332 -12.55 7.46 -2.01
C ILE A 332 -12.04 8.18 -0.75
N GLY A 333 -10.81 7.92 -0.32
CA GLY A 333 -10.21 8.61 0.83
C GLY A 333 -10.20 10.12 0.64
N ALA A 334 -9.73 10.60 -0.52
CA ALA A 334 -9.72 12.01 -0.87
C ALA A 334 -11.14 12.60 -0.88
N MET A 335 -12.12 11.90 -1.44
CA MET A 335 -13.51 12.31 -1.46
C MET A 335 -14.08 12.49 -0.04
N LEU A 336 -13.84 11.53 0.85
CA LEU A 336 -14.35 11.57 2.22
C LEU A 336 -13.70 12.69 3.06
N VAL A 337 -12.40 12.94 2.87
CA VAL A 337 -11.71 14.09 3.48
C VAL A 337 -12.28 15.40 2.96
N CYS A 338 -12.39 15.58 1.63
CA CYS A 338 -12.92 16.79 1.02
C CYS A 338 -14.39 17.07 1.39
N GLN A 339 -15.18 16.02 1.63
CA GLN A 339 -16.57 16.14 2.10
C GLN A 339 -16.68 16.40 3.61
N GLY A 340 -15.57 16.37 4.34
CA GLY A 340 -15.54 16.55 5.79
C GLY A 340 -16.02 15.33 6.58
N ILE A 341 -16.28 14.19 5.93
CA ILE A 341 -16.72 12.94 6.57
C ILE A 341 -15.54 12.30 7.33
N TRP A 342 -14.38 12.24 6.69
CA TRP A 342 -13.13 11.77 7.28
C TRP A 342 -12.19 12.95 7.57
N LYS A 343 -12.66 13.90 8.37
CA LYS A 343 -11.87 15.10 8.71
C LYS A 343 -11.81 15.30 10.21
N LYS A 344 -10.59 15.22 10.76
CA LYS A 344 -10.26 15.57 12.14
C LYS A 344 -8.77 15.97 12.22
N PRO A 345 -8.40 16.95 13.09
CA PRO A 345 -7.01 17.41 13.17
C PRO A 345 -6.06 16.33 13.68
N GLY A 346 -4.98 16.09 12.93
CA GLY A 346 -3.93 15.11 13.26
C GLY A 346 -3.52 14.26 12.07
N VAL A 347 -2.80 13.18 12.34
CA VAL A 347 -2.31 12.19 11.36
C VAL A 347 -2.95 10.83 11.64
N PHE A 348 -3.61 10.26 10.64
CA PHE A 348 -4.44 9.06 10.81
C PHE A 348 -4.27 8.08 9.66
N THR A 349 -4.36 6.80 9.97
CA THR A 349 -4.58 5.72 9.02
C THR A 349 -6.07 5.40 8.89
N THR A 350 -6.47 4.68 7.87
CA THR A 350 -7.88 4.53 7.46
C THR A 350 -8.76 3.83 8.49
N GLU A 351 -8.23 2.87 9.26
CA GLU A 351 -8.95 2.16 10.33
C GLU A 351 -9.38 3.04 11.51
N GLN A 352 -8.86 4.26 11.60
CA GLN A 352 -9.18 5.18 12.69
C GLN A 352 -10.43 6.05 12.42
N PHE A 353 -11.10 5.83 11.29
CA PHE A 353 -12.34 6.51 10.89
C PHE A 353 -13.53 5.55 10.89
N ASP A 354 -14.74 6.10 10.75
CA ASP A 354 -15.94 5.28 10.52
C ASP A 354 -15.82 4.57 9.15
N PRO A 355 -15.81 3.23 9.11
CA PRO A 355 -15.62 2.49 7.88
C PRO A 355 -16.82 2.52 6.93
N ASP A 356 -18.05 2.73 7.43
CA ASP A 356 -19.28 2.52 6.65
C ASP A 356 -19.35 3.39 5.39
N PRO A 357 -19.04 4.70 5.41
CA PRO A 357 -19.07 5.54 4.21
C PRO A 357 -18.06 5.07 3.16
N TYR A 358 -16.93 4.55 3.58
CA TYR A 358 -15.90 4.05 2.67
C TYR A 358 -16.31 2.71 2.05
N MET A 359 -16.85 1.79 2.86
CA MET A 359 -17.37 0.50 2.41
C MET A 359 -18.53 0.65 1.42
N GLU A 360 -19.42 1.63 1.64
CA GLU A 360 -20.49 1.97 0.70
C GLU A 360 -19.90 2.52 -0.62
N ALA A 361 -18.90 3.40 -0.53
CA ALA A 361 -18.23 3.99 -1.67
C ALA A 361 -17.48 2.93 -2.51
N LEU A 362 -16.85 1.93 -1.91
CA LEU A 362 -16.23 0.82 -2.63
C LEU A 362 -17.24 0.11 -3.55
N ASN A 363 -18.42 -0.23 -3.04
CA ASN A 363 -19.49 -0.84 -3.84
C ASN A 363 -19.95 0.07 -5.00
N ARG A 364 -20.02 1.38 -4.73
CA ARG A 364 -20.46 2.37 -5.72
C ARG A 364 -19.45 2.59 -6.85
N PHE A 365 -18.17 2.51 -6.53
CA PHE A 365 -17.07 2.89 -7.43
C PHE A 365 -16.29 1.69 -7.99
N GLY A 366 -16.93 0.51 -8.05
CA GLY A 366 -16.43 -0.63 -8.84
C GLY A 366 -15.51 -1.60 -8.07
N LEU A 367 -15.43 -1.48 -6.74
CA LEU A 367 -14.74 -2.43 -5.89
C LEU A 367 -15.70 -3.10 -4.89
N PRO A 368 -16.70 -3.86 -5.36
CA PRO A 368 -17.62 -4.55 -4.48
C PRO A 368 -16.87 -5.57 -3.62
N TRP A 369 -17.26 -5.65 -2.36
CA TRP A 369 -16.69 -6.56 -1.39
C TRP A 369 -17.69 -7.64 -0.97
N VAL A 370 -17.15 -8.74 -0.46
CA VAL A 370 -17.92 -9.92 -0.02
C VAL A 370 -17.50 -10.28 1.40
N VAL A 371 -18.45 -10.73 2.22
CA VAL A 371 -18.18 -11.37 3.51
C VAL A 371 -18.49 -12.85 3.40
N ASP A 372 -17.48 -13.69 3.60
CA ASP A 372 -17.63 -15.13 3.83
C ASP A 372 -17.60 -15.38 5.36
N GLU A 373 -18.68 -15.92 5.89
CA GLU A 373 -18.79 -16.20 7.34
C GLU A 373 -18.27 -17.59 7.74
N ASN A 374 -17.79 -18.38 6.77
CA ASN A 374 -17.22 -19.71 7.02
C ASN A 374 -15.98 -19.98 6.15
N PRO A 375 -14.98 -19.10 6.14
CA PRO A 375 -13.82 -19.26 5.29
C PRO A 375 -12.91 -20.39 5.77
N ALA A 376 -12.07 -20.89 4.87
CA ALA A 376 -10.87 -21.59 5.26
C ALA A 376 -9.93 -20.63 6.02
N THR A 377 -9.19 -21.15 7.00
CA THR A 377 -8.19 -20.39 7.74
C THR A 377 -6.79 -20.62 7.19
N VAL A 378 -5.88 -19.68 7.44
CA VAL A 378 -4.47 -19.83 7.11
C VAL A 378 -3.77 -20.51 8.30
N GLU A 379 -3.34 -21.75 8.11
CA GLU A 379 -2.61 -22.54 9.12
C GLU A 379 -1.10 -22.17 9.22
#